data_78eedd2c53e975e3edee150a6c4ec047
#
_entry.id   78eedd2c53e975e3edee150a6c4ec047
#
_cell.length_a   1.000
_cell.length_b   1.000
_cell.length_c   1.000
_cell.angle_alpha   90.00
_cell.angle_beta   90.00
_cell.angle_gamma   90.00
#
_symmetry.space_group_name_H-M   'P 1'
#
loop_
_entity.id
_entity.type
_entity.pdbx_description
1 polymer ?
#
loop_
_entity_poly.entity_id
_entity_poly.type
_entity_poly.pdbx_seq_one_letter_code
_entity_poly.pdbx_strand_id
1 'polypeptide(L)'
;MKRSIILGVVLLFLAGSWLTSAGRRFSLGPYQGVVLKGTPYERGFQFGRLFYQELHTLANLFREERERRIEEAFLLFRPLAKISLRNRLEKMASTIPEEHLKELKGVALGSGLSWDDLLWMTFSPDFFSPGGKLFAFQHKEWVVGRTLESSSPLLRFLSEKSLILYVEPSEGYRHLAFGFQNSLLFPTAINEHGLIIAFNGEGSERKDNLSGWSLVKWVVQRASTLAEAERLLLSRPLPSPSTVILSSLGEKRSIKLETLHGKAQRKETTRLLLPKRSGSGEEPPNLSVASRLERLSEDGTAPERILTDQGALPLHVASDSVNGPETLLSLLIYENRKILFCAGPGYAAHRTQAIFSFWNLLNQQTESRLLLRETLSEQERLYLLYRRQTEASSKDAGRRLQALESVYGERRFPEYYLLKAEALKEKKMWPELLSLCADRERSGEPEVEILLAKIEALRRCGRKKDALDLFQKVGSRPEWAPYRERVQRILTEK
;
A
#
# COMPACT_ATOMS: atom_id res chain seq x y z
N MET A 1 33.14 52.08 10.28
CA MET A 1 31.79 51.91 10.87
C MET A 1 30.66 51.81 9.85
N LYS A 2 30.48 52.69 8.85
CA LYS A 2 29.31 52.61 7.91
C LYS A 2 29.23 51.30 7.08
N ARG A 3 30.37 50.71 6.65
CA ARG A 3 30.38 49.46 5.87
C ARG A 3 29.97 48.22 6.70
N SER A 4 30.31 48.16 8.00
CA SER A 4 29.95 47.07 8.89
C SER A 4 28.46 47.07 9.24
N ILE A 5 27.84 48.24 9.31
CA ILE A 5 26.40 48.37 9.56
C ILE A 5 25.59 47.91 8.33
N ILE A 6 26.04 48.27 7.13
CA ILE A 6 25.37 47.81 5.88
C ILE A 6 25.45 46.28 5.72
N LEU A 7 26.61 45.67 6.03
CA LEU A 7 26.78 44.24 6.00
C LEU A 7 25.87 43.54 7.01
N GLY A 8 25.75 44.09 8.23
CA GLY A 8 24.86 43.57 9.27
C GLY A 8 23.37 43.68 8.88
N VAL A 9 22.95 44.79 8.25
CA VAL A 9 21.57 44.96 7.77
C VAL A 9 21.28 44.04 6.60
N VAL A 10 22.21 43.84 5.66
CA VAL A 10 22.05 42.89 4.54
C VAL A 10 21.98 41.46 5.06
N LEU A 11 22.79 41.08 6.05
CA LEU A 11 22.72 39.76 6.70
C LEU A 11 21.40 39.59 7.47
N LEU A 12 20.89 40.64 8.14
CA LEU A 12 19.58 40.59 8.80
C LEU A 12 18.42 40.52 7.79
N PHE A 13 18.51 41.20 6.65
CA PHE A 13 17.50 41.10 5.57
C PHE A 13 17.57 39.73 4.89
N LEU A 14 18.73 39.18 4.66
CA LEU A 14 18.89 37.80 4.16
C LEU A 14 18.39 36.76 5.18
N ALA A 15 18.69 36.93 6.46
CA ALA A 15 18.13 36.07 7.52
C ALA A 15 16.60 36.24 7.66
N GLY A 16 16.07 37.48 7.52
CA GLY A 16 14.63 37.75 7.56
C GLY A 16 13.86 37.16 6.39
N SER A 17 14.42 37.14 5.17
CA SER A 17 13.79 36.49 4.01
C SER A 17 13.76 34.95 4.12
N TRP A 18 14.66 34.38 4.91
CA TRP A 18 14.63 32.92 5.22
C TRP A 18 13.56 32.55 6.26
N LEU A 19 13.11 33.50 7.08
CA LEU A 19 12.09 33.30 8.10
C LEU A 19 10.65 33.34 7.57
N THR A 20 10.41 33.89 6.39
CA THR A 20 9.05 34.07 5.83
C THR A 20 8.48 32.87 5.10
N SER A 21 9.26 31.80 4.87
CA SER A 21 8.84 30.58 4.18
C SER A 21 9.04 29.32 5.01
N ALA A 22 8.90 29.42 6.33
CA ALA A 22 9.05 28.25 7.19
C ALA A 22 7.90 27.26 6.94
N GLY A 23 8.26 26.04 6.56
CA GLY A 23 7.33 24.92 6.56
C GLY A 23 6.71 24.74 7.95
N ARG A 24 5.50 24.21 8.01
CA ARG A 24 4.82 23.98 9.29
C ARG A 24 4.16 22.61 9.33
N ARG A 25 4.14 22.02 10.53
CA ARG A 25 3.33 20.82 10.81
C ARG A 25 1.90 21.21 11.16
N PHE A 26 0.98 20.33 10.88
CA PHE A 26 -0.40 20.35 11.36
C PHE A 26 -0.86 18.93 11.68
N SER A 27 -2.00 18.80 12.37
CA SER A 27 -2.57 17.49 12.70
C SER A 27 -4.01 17.43 12.24
N LEU A 28 -4.39 16.28 11.68
CA LEU A 28 -5.76 15.90 11.37
C LEU A 28 -6.12 14.66 12.17
N GLY A 29 -6.50 14.86 13.43
CA GLY A 29 -6.68 13.77 14.40
C GLY A 29 -5.36 13.02 14.64
N PRO A 30 -5.32 11.70 14.43
CA PRO A 30 -4.11 10.91 14.65
C PRO A 30 -3.06 11.11 13.53
N TYR A 31 -3.42 11.76 12.42
CA TYR A 31 -2.55 11.90 11.26
C TYR A 31 -1.79 13.22 11.29
N GLN A 32 -0.53 13.12 10.94
CA GLN A 32 0.32 14.29 10.79
C GLN A 32 0.24 14.83 9.37
N GLY A 33 0.31 16.13 9.26
CA GLY A 33 0.45 16.82 8.00
C GLY A 33 1.59 17.82 8.04
N VAL A 34 2.06 18.22 6.86
CA VAL A 34 3.08 19.24 6.70
C VAL A 34 2.75 20.15 5.51
N VAL A 35 2.99 21.43 5.69
CA VAL A 35 2.98 22.44 4.63
C VAL A 35 4.42 22.74 4.26
N LEU A 36 4.78 22.56 2.99
CA LEU A 36 6.10 22.86 2.43
C LEU A 36 5.97 23.89 1.30
N LYS A 37 6.79 24.93 1.32
CA LYS A 37 6.71 26.02 0.35
C LYS A 37 8.07 26.34 -0.26
N GLY A 38 8.06 26.93 -1.46
CA GLY A 38 9.24 27.47 -2.11
C GLY A 38 9.92 26.53 -3.10
N THR A 39 11.21 26.73 -3.31
CA THR A 39 12.04 25.94 -4.23
C THR A 39 12.19 24.49 -3.76
N PRO A 40 12.56 23.58 -4.65
CA PRO A 40 12.79 22.17 -4.25
C PRO A 40 13.75 22.03 -3.07
N TYR A 41 14.86 22.77 -3.09
CA TYR A 41 15.85 22.73 -2.01
C TYR A 41 15.28 23.24 -0.67
N GLU A 42 14.56 24.36 -0.69
CA GLU A 42 13.93 24.92 0.51
C GLU A 42 12.90 23.97 1.11
N ARG A 43 12.05 23.36 0.27
CA ARG A 43 11.07 22.37 0.73
C ARG A 43 11.74 21.16 1.39
N GLY A 44 12.81 20.67 0.77
CA GLY A 44 13.61 19.58 1.34
C GLY A 44 14.21 19.95 2.69
N PHE A 45 14.79 21.14 2.79
CA PHE A 45 15.38 21.66 4.04
C PHE A 45 14.32 21.82 5.14
N GLN A 46 13.16 22.40 4.80
CA GLN A 46 12.02 22.51 5.72
C GLN A 46 11.60 21.13 6.26
N PHE A 47 11.44 20.15 5.37
CA PHE A 47 11.06 18.79 5.74
C PHE A 47 12.11 18.15 6.67
N GLY A 48 13.38 18.23 6.30
CA GLY A 48 14.48 17.68 7.10
C GLY A 48 14.54 18.27 8.51
N ARG A 49 14.33 19.59 8.64
CA ARG A 49 14.29 20.29 9.93
C ARG A 49 13.04 19.92 10.75
N LEU A 50 11.88 19.92 10.12
CA LEU A 50 10.62 19.63 10.80
C LEU A 50 10.53 18.20 11.30
N PHE A 51 11.10 17.25 10.59
CA PHE A 51 11.05 15.81 10.91
C PHE A 51 12.41 15.26 11.37
N TYR A 52 13.29 16.11 11.91
CA TYR A 52 14.64 15.72 12.29
C TYR A 52 14.67 14.44 13.15
N GLN A 53 13.94 14.41 14.26
CA GLN A 53 13.94 13.27 15.18
C GLN A 53 13.33 12.01 14.55
N GLU A 54 12.19 12.17 13.87
CA GLU A 54 11.50 11.08 13.20
C GLU A 54 12.35 10.47 12.09
N LEU A 55 13.02 11.31 11.30
CA LEU A 55 13.90 10.86 10.23
C LEU A 55 15.11 10.06 10.78
N HIS A 56 15.72 10.50 11.89
CA HIS A 56 16.78 9.73 12.53
C HIS A 56 16.30 8.39 13.10
N THR A 57 15.11 8.35 13.72
CA THR A 57 14.50 7.12 14.19
C THR A 57 14.24 6.16 13.02
N LEU A 58 13.67 6.68 11.93
CA LEU A 58 13.43 5.90 10.72
C LEU A 58 14.74 5.43 10.09
N ALA A 59 15.75 6.28 10.00
CA ALA A 59 17.06 5.90 9.45
C ALA A 59 17.67 4.68 10.15
N ASN A 60 17.53 4.58 11.47
CA ASN A 60 18.00 3.42 12.23
C ASN A 60 17.24 2.15 11.82
N LEU A 61 15.90 2.19 11.79
CA LEU A 61 15.07 1.06 11.33
C LEU A 61 15.40 0.64 9.89
N PHE A 62 15.59 1.61 9.02
CA PHE A 62 15.96 1.33 7.63
C PHE A 62 17.35 0.75 7.49
N ARG A 63 18.32 1.13 8.36
CA ARG A 63 19.65 0.48 8.41
C ARG A 63 19.52 -0.96 8.86
N GLU A 64 18.77 -1.24 9.93
CA GLU A 64 18.52 -2.62 10.40
C GLU A 64 17.92 -3.49 9.29
N GLU A 65 16.91 -2.99 8.59
CA GLU A 65 16.29 -3.72 7.46
C GLU A 65 17.30 -3.92 6.31
N ARG A 66 18.12 -2.93 6.01
CA ARG A 66 19.18 -3.03 5.00
C ARG A 66 20.20 -4.10 5.36
N GLU A 67 20.70 -4.08 6.59
CA GLU A 67 21.67 -5.08 7.07
C GLU A 67 21.06 -6.48 7.07
N ARG A 68 19.82 -6.64 7.52
CA ARG A 68 19.08 -7.91 7.45
C ARG A 68 19.02 -8.45 6.02
N ARG A 69 18.72 -7.62 5.02
CA ARG A 69 18.72 -8.03 3.61
C ARG A 69 20.10 -8.42 3.09
N ILE A 70 21.14 -7.74 3.55
CA ILE A 70 22.52 -8.10 3.21
C ILE A 70 22.90 -9.45 3.88
N GLU A 71 22.46 -9.67 5.10
CA GLU A 71 22.69 -10.91 5.84
C GLU A 71 21.96 -12.13 5.24
N GLU A 72 20.82 -11.93 4.59
CA GLU A 72 20.13 -12.96 3.82
C GLU A 72 20.93 -13.48 2.63
N ALA A 73 21.89 -12.69 2.13
CA ALA A 73 22.83 -13.14 1.13
C ALA A 73 23.83 -14.16 1.73
N PHE A 74 24.23 -15.15 0.91
CA PHE A 74 25.26 -16.10 1.33
C PHE A 74 26.53 -15.34 1.78
N LEU A 75 27.15 -15.79 2.86
CA LEU A 75 28.22 -15.08 3.58
C LEU A 75 29.30 -14.49 2.66
N LEU A 76 29.77 -15.27 1.68
CA LEU A 76 30.79 -14.84 0.72
C LEU A 76 30.33 -13.72 -0.22
N PHE A 77 29.04 -13.55 -0.42
CA PHE A 77 28.47 -12.55 -1.33
C PHE A 77 27.98 -11.28 -0.62
N ARG A 78 28.04 -11.19 0.71
CA ARG A 78 27.60 -10.00 1.47
C ARG A 78 28.26 -8.70 1.04
N PRO A 79 29.59 -8.65 0.81
CA PRO A 79 30.22 -7.42 0.31
C PRO A 79 29.71 -7.01 -1.07
N LEU A 80 29.51 -7.98 -1.97
CA LEU A 80 28.96 -7.73 -3.29
C LEU A 80 27.51 -7.28 -3.23
N ALA A 81 26.69 -7.86 -2.34
CA ALA A 81 25.31 -7.45 -2.10
C ALA A 81 25.23 -5.99 -1.63
N LYS A 82 26.12 -5.57 -0.72
CA LYS A 82 26.22 -4.19 -0.25
C LYS A 82 26.56 -3.22 -1.37
N ILE A 83 27.58 -3.54 -2.18
CA ILE A 83 27.97 -2.72 -3.34
C ILE A 83 26.86 -2.67 -4.38
N SER A 84 26.24 -3.79 -4.70
CA SER A 84 25.14 -3.89 -5.67
C SER A 84 23.95 -3.02 -5.23
N LEU A 85 23.57 -3.09 -3.95
CA LEU A 85 22.48 -2.29 -3.39
C LEU A 85 22.78 -0.79 -3.49
N ARG A 86 23.98 -0.37 -3.10
CA ARG A 86 24.41 1.03 -3.20
C ARG A 86 24.37 1.52 -4.65
N ASN A 87 24.98 0.77 -5.58
CA ASN A 87 24.98 1.13 -7.01
C ASN A 87 23.56 1.25 -7.56
N ARG A 88 22.65 0.38 -7.12
CA ARG A 88 21.23 0.46 -7.50
C ARG A 88 20.58 1.75 -7.01
N LEU A 89 20.79 2.13 -5.75
CA LEU A 89 20.25 3.37 -5.19
C LEU A 89 20.79 4.62 -5.90
N GLU A 90 22.11 4.66 -6.16
CA GLU A 90 22.74 5.75 -6.91
C GLU A 90 22.19 5.86 -8.33
N LYS A 91 21.97 4.71 -8.98
CA LYS A 91 21.35 4.67 -10.32
C LYS A 91 19.90 5.14 -10.26
N MET A 92 19.10 4.77 -9.25
CA MET A 92 17.75 5.31 -9.07
C MET A 92 17.79 6.82 -8.88
N ALA A 93 18.70 7.33 -8.05
CA ALA A 93 18.89 8.76 -7.85
C ALA A 93 19.25 9.50 -9.14
N SER A 94 20.02 8.89 -10.05
CA SER A 94 20.36 9.50 -11.32
C SER A 94 19.22 9.54 -12.34
N THR A 95 18.15 8.78 -12.12
CA THR A 95 16.98 8.72 -13.04
C THR A 95 15.85 9.68 -12.64
N ILE A 96 15.84 10.16 -11.40
CA ILE A 96 14.81 11.10 -10.95
C ILE A 96 15.06 12.52 -11.52
N PRO A 97 14.00 13.36 -11.64
CA PRO A 97 14.16 14.74 -12.03
C PRO A 97 15.15 15.51 -11.14
N GLU A 98 15.93 16.41 -11.75
CA GLU A 98 16.95 17.19 -11.03
C GLU A 98 16.38 17.98 -9.84
N GLU A 99 15.15 18.48 -9.97
CA GLU A 99 14.44 19.15 -8.89
C GLU A 99 14.19 18.25 -7.67
N HIS A 100 13.85 16.97 -7.89
CA HIS A 100 13.69 16.02 -6.79
C HIS A 100 15.05 15.72 -6.12
N LEU A 101 16.13 15.70 -6.91
CA LEU A 101 17.49 15.56 -6.37
C LEU A 101 17.89 16.78 -5.53
N LYS A 102 17.55 18.01 -5.98
CA LYS A 102 17.75 19.24 -5.20
C LYS A 102 16.96 19.20 -3.89
N GLU A 103 15.73 18.69 -3.93
CA GLU A 103 14.90 18.54 -2.73
C GLU A 103 15.49 17.52 -1.75
N LEU A 104 15.97 16.36 -2.23
CA LEU A 104 16.68 15.39 -1.38
C LEU A 104 17.95 15.97 -0.75
N LYS A 105 18.72 16.78 -1.47
CA LYS A 105 19.87 17.52 -0.92
C LYS A 105 19.43 18.47 0.19
N GLY A 106 18.30 19.13 0.03
CA GLY A 106 17.69 19.95 1.08
C GLY A 106 17.34 19.11 2.32
N VAL A 107 16.72 17.93 2.13
CA VAL A 107 16.40 17.01 3.25
C VAL A 107 17.68 16.58 3.97
N ALA A 108 18.72 16.19 3.24
CA ALA A 108 20.02 15.80 3.84
C ALA A 108 20.59 16.93 4.73
N LEU A 109 20.62 18.16 4.23
CA LEU A 109 21.11 19.29 5.01
C LEU A 109 20.22 19.60 6.22
N GLY A 110 18.90 19.59 6.03
CA GLY A 110 17.94 19.90 7.10
C GLY A 110 17.89 18.87 8.22
N SER A 111 18.08 17.60 7.88
CA SER A 111 18.08 16.47 8.84
C SER A 111 19.45 16.08 9.35
N GLY A 112 20.53 16.43 8.64
CA GLY A 112 21.88 15.94 8.95
C GLY A 112 22.10 14.44 8.67
N LEU A 113 21.17 13.78 7.97
CA LEU A 113 21.33 12.38 7.59
C LEU A 113 22.40 12.18 6.53
N SER A 114 23.07 11.03 6.56
CA SER A 114 23.98 10.62 5.50
C SER A 114 23.22 10.44 4.18
N TRP A 115 23.91 10.70 3.07
CA TRP A 115 23.32 10.53 1.74
C TRP A 115 22.85 9.10 1.48
N ASP A 116 23.64 8.11 1.89
CA ASP A 116 23.32 6.68 1.74
C ASP A 116 22.04 6.29 2.50
N ASP A 117 21.87 6.77 3.74
CA ASP A 117 20.66 6.50 4.52
C ASP A 117 19.44 7.18 3.89
N LEU A 118 19.59 8.42 3.43
CA LEU A 118 18.52 9.15 2.78
C LEU A 118 18.08 8.47 1.47
N LEU A 119 19.01 8.01 0.65
CA LEU A 119 18.70 7.27 -0.58
C LEU A 119 17.96 5.97 -0.26
N TRP A 120 18.43 5.23 0.76
CA TRP A 120 17.78 4.00 1.17
C TRP A 120 16.36 4.25 1.66
N MET A 121 16.16 5.22 2.54
CA MET A 121 14.83 5.60 3.03
C MET A 121 13.89 6.06 1.91
N THR A 122 14.41 6.79 0.93
CA THR A 122 13.62 7.38 -0.16
C THR A 122 13.17 6.32 -1.16
N PHE A 123 14.05 5.41 -1.55
CA PHE A 123 13.78 4.47 -2.64
C PHE A 123 13.39 3.06 -2.17
N SER A 124 13.53 2.74 -0.88
CA SER A 124 13.16 1.42 -0.37
C SER A 124 11.69 1.03 -0.65
N PRO A 125 10.70 1.94 -0.66
CA PRO A 125 9.34 1.58 -1.06
C PRO A 125 9.26 0.95 -2.45
N ASP A 126 10.11 1.36 -3.37
CA ASP A 126 10.18 0.75 -4.70
C ASP A 126 10.71 -0.70 -4.68
N PHE A 127 11.49 -1.08 -3.65
CA PHE A 127 11.93 -2.47 -3.45
C PHE A 127 10.83 -3.34 -2.84
N PHE A 128 9.95 -2.76 -2.04
CA PHE A 128 8.83 -3.49 -1.43
C PHE A 128 7.62 -3.62 -2.36
N SER A 129 7.67 -2.94 -3.51
CA SER A 129 6.64 -2.95 -4.55
C SER A 129 5.22 -2.94 -3.97
N PRO A 130 4.85 -1.92 -3.17
CA PRO A 130 3.53 -1.87 -2.59
C PRO A 130 2.49 -1.79 -3.69
N GLY A 131 1.54 -2.69 -3.61
CA GLY A 131 0.38 -2.71 -4.49
C GLY A 131 -0.76 -1.85 -3.95
N GLY A 132 -1.95 -2.16 -4.39
CA GLY A 132 -3.17 -1.56 -3.86
C GLY A 132 -4.28 -1.57 -4.89
N LYS A 133 -5.44 -1.15 -4.43
CA LYS A 133 -6.63 -1.11 -5.23
C LYS A 133 -6.96 0.33 -5.55
N LEU A 134 -7.42 0.58 -6.76
CA LEU A 134 -7.85 1.88 -7.18
C LEU A 134 -9.14 1.75 -7.98
N PHE A 135 -10.11 2.56 -7.67
CA PHE A 135 -11.40 2.57 -8.34
C PHE A 135 -11.87 4.01 -8.56
N ALA A 136 -12.60 4.23 -9.62
CA ALA A 136 -13.25 5.50 -9.89
C ALA A 136 -14.59 5.24 -10.56
N PHE A 137 -15.63 5.93 -10.12
CA PHE A 137 -16.97 5.77 -10.67
C PHE A 137 -17.86 6.98 -10.35
N GLN A 138 -18.94 7.11 -11.11
CA GLN A 138 -19.97 8.09 -10.84
C GLN A 138 -20.99 7.48 -9.85
N HIS A 139 -21.09 8.11 -8.68
CA HIS A 139 -22.19 7.87 -7.73
C HIS A 139 -23.14 9.08 -7.75
N LYS A 140 -23.30 9.83 -6.68
CA LYS A 140 -23.94 11.16 -6.71
C LYS A 140 -23.00 12.19 -7.35
N GLU A 141 -21.73 12.01 -7.19
CA GLU A 141 -20.62 12.78 -7.76
C GLU A 141 -19.52 11.82 -8.22
N TRP A 142 -18.53 12.31 -8.96
CA TRP A 142 -17.36 11.51 -9.34
C TRP A 142 -16.50 11.24 -8.11
N VAL A 143 -16.16 9.96 -7.90
CA VAL A 143 -15.39 9.52 -6.75
C VAL A 143 -14.20 8.68 -7.21
N VAL A 144 -13.04 8.96 -6.63
CA VAL A 144 -11.82 8.17 -6.81
C VAL A 144 -11.44 7.56 -5.47
N GLY A 145 -11.36 6.25 -5.41
CA GLY A 145 -10.95 5.50 -4.23
C GLY A 145 -9.59 4.82 -4.44
N ARG A 146 -8.78 4.79 -3.40
CA ARG A 146 -7.44 4.22 -3.40
C ARG A 146 -7.17 3.47 -2.11
N THR A 147 -6.60 2.25 -2.21
CA THR A 147 -5.91 1.59 -1.11
C THR A 147 -4.43 1.41 -1.44
N LEU A 148 -3.58 1.44 -0.44
CA LEU A 148 -2.18 1.03 -0.54
C LEU A 148 -1.99 -0.22 0.31
N GLU A 149 -1.38 -1.25 -0.25
CA GLU A 149 -1.27 -2.56 0.38
C GLU A 149 0.16 -3.06 0.36
N SER A 150 0.58 -3.66 1.45
CA SER A 150 1.86 -4.37 1.53
C SER A 150 1.88 -5.37 2.68
N SER A 151 2.52 -6.50 2.45
CA SER A 151 2.88 -7.46 3.49
C SER A 151 4.20 -7.11 4.20
N SER A 152 4.95 -6.10 3.73
CA SER A 152 6.23 -5.69 4.31
C SER A 152 6.07 -5.17 5.74
N PRO A 153 6.78 -5.74 6.74
CA PRO A 153 6.79 -5.24 8.12
C PRO A 153 7.20 -3.78 8.21
N LEU A 154 8.18 -3.37 7.40
CA LEU A 154 8.65 -1.98 7.36
C LEU A 154 7.56 -1.03 6.86
N LEU A 155 6.86 -1.38 5.78
CA LEU A 155 5.76 -0.54 5.27
C LEU A 155 4.57 -0.50 6.23
N ARG A 156 4.31 -1.57 6.99
CA ARG A 156 3.33 -1.56 8.08
C ARG A 156 3.71 -0.57 9.16
N PHE A 157 4.97 -0.59 9.61
CA PHE A 157 5.45 0.39 10.58
C PHE A 157 5.33 1.82 10.03
N LEU A 158 5.69 2.03 8.77
CA LEU A 158 5.55 3.35 8.11
C LEU A 158 4.09 3.81 8.03
N SER A 159 3.13 2.91 7.96
CA SER A 159 1.72 3.29 7.91
C SER A 159 1.22 3.95 9.21
N GLU A 160 1.86 3.66 10.34
CA GLU A 160 1.66 4.39 11.61
C GLU A 160 2.27 5.79 11.58
N LYS A 161 3.21 6.02 10.66
CA LYS A 161 3.90 7.28 10.38
C LYS A 161 3.44 7.87 9.04
N SER A 162 2.16 7.65 8.71
CA SER A 162 1.56 8.24 7.51
C SER A 162 1.61 9.75 7.56
N LEU A 163 1.73 10.37 6.38
CA LEU A 163 1.91 11.80 6.24
C LEU A 163 1.04 12.37 5.12
N ILE A 164 0.38 13.47 5.41
CA ILE A 164 -0.32 14.30 4.44
C ILE A 164 0.57 15.51 4.13
N LEU A 165 1.06 15.56 2.89
CA LEU A 165 1.90 16.66 2.44
C LEU A 165 1.06 17.66 1.65
N TYR A 166 1.03 18.91 2.09
CA TYR A 166 0.59 20.03 1.29
C TYR A 166 1.82 20.76 0.75
N VAL A 167 1.94 20.82 -0.56
CA VAL A 167 3.09 21.40 -1.24
C VAL A 167 2.66 22.61 -2.06
N GLU A 168 3.32 23.74 -1.80
CA GLU A 168 3.18 25.00 -2.53
C GLU A 168 4.54 25.31 -3.20
N PRO A 169 4.77 24.77 -4.39
CA PRO A 169 6.05 24.91 -5.06
C PRO A 169 6.20 26.33 -5.65
N SER A 170 7.45 26.82 -5.74
CA SER A 170 7.75 28.08 -6.46
C SER A 170 7.44 27.99 -7.95
N GLU A 171 7.50 26.77 -8.51
CA GLU A 171 7.18 26.46 -9.89
C GLU A 171 6.34 25.19 -9.96
N GLY A 172 5.28 25.22 -10.76
CA GLY A 172 4.33 24.09 -10.89
C GLY A 172 3.11 24.21 -9.99
N TYR A 173 2.29 23.18 -9.95
CA TYR A 173 0.99 23.19 -9.30
C TYR A 173 1.04 22.83 -7.82
N ARG A 174 0.24 23.52 -7.03
CA ARG A 174 -0.01 23.16 -5.62
C ARG A 174 -0.69 21.81 -5.57
N HIS A 175 -0.28 20.99 -4.63
CA HIS A 175 -0.82 19.64 -4.53
C HIS A 175 -0.83 19.11 -3.10
N LEU A 176 -1.72 18.13 -2.87
CA LEU A 176 -1.72 17.26 -1.72
C LEU A 176 -1.15 15.91 -2.13
N ALA A 177 -0.30 15.37 -1.29
CA ALA A 177 0.26 14.04 -1.46
C ALA A 177 0.07 13.20 -0.19
N PHE A 178 -0.07 11.91 -0.38
CA PHE A 178 -0.35 10.93 0.66
C PHE A 178 0.75 9.88 0.66
N GLY A 179 1.48 9.81 1.75
CA GLY A 179 2.65 8.95 1.87
C GLY A 179 3.06 8.73 3.33
N PHE A 180 4.36 8.66 3.56
CA PHE A 180 4.95 8.35 4.85
C PHE A 180 6.06 9.34 5.21
N GLN A 181 6.42 9.42 6.48
CA GLN A 181 7.42 10.37 6.99
C GLN A 181 8.85 10.10 6.54
N ASN A 182 9.11 9.00 5.84
CA ASN A 182 10.47 8.61 5.41
C ASN A 182 10.98 9.39 4.19
N SER A 183 10.09 10.02 3.42
CA SER A 183 10.45 10.61 2.12
C SER A 183 9.47 11.68 1.67
N LEU A 184 9.92 12.52 0.74
CA LEU A 184 9.09 13.44 -0.04
C LEU A 184 8.62 12.85 -1.38
N LEU A 185 8.85 11.57 -1.62
CA LEU A 185 8.22 10.80 -2.69
C LEU A 185 7.00 10.07 -2.13
N PHE A 186 5.98 9.92 -2.94
CA PHE A 186 4.69 9.42 -2.49
C PHE A 186 3.95 8.64 -3.59
N PRO A 187 3.13 7.64 -3.21
CA PRO A 187 2.41 6.80 -4.16
C PRO A 187 1.16 7.43 -4.74
N THR A 188 0.63 8.49 -4.14
CA THR A 188 -0.65 9.11 -4.54
C THR A 188 -0.65 10.60 -4.27
N ALA A 189 -1.16 11.37 -5.22
CA ALA A 189 -1.32 12.81 -5.08
C ALA A 189 -2.51 13.35 -5.89
N ILE A 190 -2.98 14.54 -5.50
CA ILE A 190 -3.96 15.36 -6.22
C ILE A 190 -3.47 16.80 -6.27
N ASN A 191 -3.60 17.47 -7.42
CA ASN A 191 -3.26 18.88 -7.54
C ASN A 191 -4.49 19.81 -7.52
N GLU A 192 -4.23 21.10 -7.54
CA GLU A 192 -5.25 22.16 -7.51
C GLU A 192 -6.21 22.15 -8.72
N HIS A 193 -5.84 21.48 -9.83
CA HIS A 193 -6.72 21.26 -10.98
C HIS A 193 -7.64 20.03 -10.82
N GLY A 194 -7.46 19.25 -9.75
CA GLY A 194 -8.21 18.02 -9.51
C GLY A 194 -7.69 16.82 -10.29
N LEU A 195 -6.46 16.92 -10.82
CA LEU A 195 -5.76 15.79 -11.40
C LEU A 195 -5.21 14.91 -10.28
N ILE A 196 -5.62 13.65 -10.29
CA ILE A 196 -5.18 12.62 -9.33
C ILE A 196 -4.24 11.67 -10.07
N ILE A 197 -3.14 11.34 -9.44
CA ILE A 197 -2.21 10.32 -9.90
C ILE A 197 -1.89 9.33 -8.79
N ALA A 198 -1.91 8.06 -9.12
CA ALA A 198 -1.55 6.98 -8.20
C ALA A 198 -0.68 5.94 -8.91
N PHE A 199 0.28 5.40 -8.17
CA PHE A 199 1.24 4.39 -8.63
C PHE A 199 1.11 3.12 -7.80
N ASN A 200 1.07 1.98 -8.49
CA ASN A 200 1.22 0.65 -7.93
C ASN A 200 2.45 -0.03 -8.55
N GLY A 201 3.35 -0.53 -7.72
CA GLY A 201 4.33 -1.50 -8.15
C GLY A 201 3.67 -2.88 -8.23
N GLU A 202 4.01 -3.66 -9.26
CA GLU A 202 3.52 -5.03 -9.42
C GLU A 202 4.70 -6.00 -9.43
N GLY A 203 4.67 -6.98 -8.53
CA GLY A 203 5.64 -8.06 -8.49
C GLY A 203 6.90 -7.78 -7.68
N SER A 204 7.62 -8.85 -7.38
CA SER A 204 8.68 -8.88 -6.36
C SER A 204 10.05 -8.39 -6.84
N GLU A 205 10.31 -8.30 -8.16
CA GLU A 205 11.66 -8.03 -8.63
C GLU A 205 11.69 -7.16 -9.88
N ARG A 206 11.50 -5.86 -9.69
CA ARG A 206 11.79 -4.92 -10.76
C ARG A 206 13.31 -4.83 -10.97
N LYS A 207 13.74 -5.09 -12.19
CA LYS A 207 15.15 -4.97 -12.61
C LYS A 207 15.49 -3.57 -13.11
N ASP A 208 14.48 -2.75 -13.39
CA ASP A 208 14.69 -1.33 -13.69
C ASP A 208 15.09 -0.57 -12.41
N ASN A 209 15.75 0.57 -12.61
CA ASN A 209 16.16 1.43 -11.51
C ASN A 209 15.33 2.73 -11.55
N LEU A 210 14.03 2.62 -11.79
CA LEU A 210 13.11 3.75 -11.88
C LEU A 210 12.25 3.84 -10.62
N SER A 211 12.02 5.05 -10.12
CA SER A 211 11.12 5.28 -9.00
C SER A 211 9.74 5.69 -9.49
N GLY A 212 8.73 4.85 -9.21
CA GLY A 212 7.34 5.15 -9.53
C GLY A 212 6.79 6.31 -8.72
N TRP A 213 7.21 6.43 -7.47
CA TRP A 213 6.77 7.52 -6.60
C TRP A 213 7.34 8.88 -7.04
N SER A 214 8.54 8.88 -7.63
CA SER A 214 9.10 10.08 -8.25
C SER A 214 8.28 10.53 -9.47
N LEU A 215 7.76 9.59 -10.27
CA LEU A 215 6.87 9.91 -11.40
C LEU A 215 5.56 10.54 -10.94
N VAL A 216 4.95 10.03 -9.86
CA VAL A 216 3.74 10.63 -9.28
C VAL A 216 3.98 12.09 -8.94
N LYS A 217 5.07 12.38 -8.23
CA LYS A 217 5.45 13.73 -7.84
C LYS A 217 5.69 14.63 -9.07
N TRP A 218 6.41 14.13 -10.04
CA TRP A 218 6.77 14.91 -11.23
C TRP A 218 5.54 15.31 -12.05
N VAL A 219 4.60 14.38 -12.25
CA VAL A 219 3.39 14.64 -13.02
C VAL A 219 2.42 15.55 -12.29
N VAL A 220 2.18 15.32 -10.99
CA VAL A 220 1.21 16.12 -10.23
C VAL A 220 1.60 17.60 -10.15
N GLN A 221 2.89 17.92 -10.25
CA GLN A 221 3.40 19.29 -10.26
C GLN A 221 3.30 19.98 -11.61
N ARG A 222 3.12 19.25 -12.73
CA ARG A 222 3.27 19.77 -14.09
C ARG A 222 2.08 19.59 -15.02
N ALA A 223 1.19 18.68 -14.70
CA ALA A 223 0.01 18.43 -15.52
C ALA A 223 -1.24 19.01 -14.88
N SER A 224 -2.09 19.60 -15.69
CA SER A 224 -3.42 20.10 -15.30
C SER A 224 -4.55 19.23 -15.85
N THR A 225 -4.30 18.46 -16.89
CA THR A 225 -5.25 17.62 -17.61
C THR A 225 -4.77 16.17 -17.71
N LEU A 226 -5.69 15.24 -18.03
CA LEU A 226 -5.33 13.84 -18.28
C LEU A 226 -4.37 13.69 -19.47
N ALA A 227 -4.61 14.45 -20.53
CA ALA A 227 -3.77 14.39 -21.74
C ALA A 227 -2.34 14.87 -21.48
N GLU A 228 -2.16 15.96 -20.70
CA GLU A 228 -0.84 16.42 -20.29
C GLU A 228 -0.14 15.41 -19.40
N ALA A 229 -0.86 14.84 -18.42
CA ALA A 229 -0.30 13.85 -17.50
C ALA A 229 0.16 12.59 -18.24
N GLU A 230 -0.66 12.08 -19.16
CA GLU A 230 -0.31 10.93 -20.01
C GLU A 230 0.93 11.21 -20.86
N ARG A 231 0.96 12.36 -21.54
CA ARG A 231 2.11 12.76 -22.36
C ARG A 231 3.39 12.85 -21.54
N LEU A 232 3.32 13.44 -20.33
CA LEU A 232 4.46 13.53 -19.44
C LEU A 232 4.95 12.16 -18.99
N LEU A 233 4.05 11.25 -18.61
CA LEU A 233 4.41 9.89 -18.24
C LEU A 233 5.08 9.14 -19.38
N LEU A 234 4.49 9.19 -20.58
CA LEU A 234 5.00 8.47 -21.75
C LEU A 234 6.28 9.08 -22.33
N SER A 235 6.66 10.31 -21.92
CA SER A 235 7.93 10.93 -22.29
C SER A 235 9.14 10.35 -21.53
N ARG A 236 8.92 9.47 -20.56
CA ARG A 236 9.95 8.83 -19.74
C ARG A 236 9.75 7.33 -19.66
N PRO A 237 10.81 6.56 -19.42
CA PRO A 237 10.66 5.16 -19.09
C PRO A 237 9.79 4.99 -17.84
N LEU A 238 8.82 4.08 -17.92
CA LEU A 238 7.97 3.72 -16.79
C LEU A 238 8.53 2.48 -16.08
N PRO A 239 8.45 2.42 -14.76
CA PRO A 239 8.77 1.20 -14.02
C PRO A 239 7.96 0.01 -14.53
N SER A 240 8.55 -1.18 -14.58
CA SER A 240 7.90 -2.38 -15.10
C SER A 240 8.25 -3.62 -14.26
N PRO A 241 7.29 -4.43 -13.83
CA PRO A 241 5.84 -4.24 -14.01
C PRO A 241 5.27 -3.18 -13.06
N SER A 242 4.32 -2.40 -13.53
CA SER A 242 3.64 -1.39 -12.70
C SER A 242 2.31 -0.96 -13.31
N THR A 243 1.49 -0.32 -12.50
CA THR A 243 0.27 0.37 -12.93
C THR A 243 0.31 1.81 -12.46
N VAL A 244 0.13 2.75 -13.40
CA VAL A 244 -0.10 4.16 -13.11
C VAL A 244 -1.54 4.49 -13.46
N ILE A 245 -2.21 5.19 -12.56
CA ILE A 245 -3.57 5.64 -12.80
C ILE A 245 -3.61 7.14 -12.70
N LEU A 246 -4.22 7.72 -13.73
CA LEU A 246 -4.55 9.11 -13.83
C LEU A 246 -6.06 9.24 -13.72
N SER A 247 -6.56 10.16 -12.92
CA SER A 247 -7.99 10.49 -12.85
C SER A 247 -8.16 12.02 -12.77
N SER A 248 -9.16 12.54 -13.44
CA SER A 248 -9.49 13.96 -13.39
C SER A 248 -10.89 14.15 -12.83
N LEU A 249 -11.00 14.93 -11.77
CA LEU A 249 -12.28 15.29 -11.16
C LEU A 249 -13.11 16.16 -12.12
N GLY A 250 -12.45 17.05 -12.89
CA GLY A 250 -13.14 17.92 -13.85
C GLY A 250 -13.59 17.19 -15.12
N GLU A 251 -12.75 16.29 -15.64
CA GLU A 251 -13.06 15.51 -16.85
C GLU A 251 -13.94 14.28 -16.55
N LYS A 252 -14.08 13.87 -15.27
CA LYS A 252 -14.82 12.67 -14.83
C LYS A 252 -14.40 11.41 -15.58
N ARG A 253 -13.10 11.28 -15.78
CA ARG A 253 -12.47 10.19 -16.54
C ARG A 253 -11.22 9.71 -15.84
N SER A 254 -10.83 8.49 -16.17
CA SER A 254 -9.60 7.88 -15.69
C SER A 254 -8.86 7.17 -16.82
N ILE A 255 -7.54 7.20 -16.77
CA ILE A 255 -6.64 6.50 -17.68
C ILE A 255 -5.79 5.55 -16.83
N LYS A 256 -5.77 4.29 -17.20
CA LYS A 256 -4.89 3.27 -16.66
C LYS A 256 -3.74 3.02 -17.63
N LEU A 257 -2.52 3.12 -17.16
CA LEU A 257 -1.30 2.76 -17.88
C LEU A 257 -0.69 1.56 -17.18
N GLU A 258 -0.75 0.40 -17.79
CA GLU A 258 -0.09 -0.82 -17.32
C GLU A 258 1.22 -1.00 -18.08
N THR A 259 2.30 -1.26 -17.35
CA THR A 259 3.59 -1.55 -17.95
C THR A 259 3.96 -3.00 -17.70
N LEU A 260 4.17 -3.72 -18.78
CA LEU A 260 4.64 -5.10 -18.75
C LEU A 260 5.76 -5.26 -19.77
N HIS A 261 6.89 -5.85 -19.36
CA HIS A 261 8.08 -6.02 -20.22
C HIS A 261 8.54 -4.72 -20.92
N GLY A 262 8.45 -3.59 -20.22
CA GLY A 262 8.88 -2.28 -20.74
C GLY A 262 7.91 -1.63 -21.75
N LYS A 263 6.77 -2.26 -22.02
CA LYS A 263 5.73 -1.69 -22.91
C LYS A 263 4.57 -1.17 -22.08
N ALA A 264 4.13 0.04 -22.36
CA ALA A 264 2.95 0.63 -21.76
C ALA A 264 1.70 0.22 -22.56
N GLN A 265 0.69 -0.30 -21.85
CA GLN A 265 -0.64 -0.52 -22.39
C GLN A 265 -1.60 0.51 -21.77
N ARG A 266 -2.32 1.22 -22.63
CA ARG A 266 -3.31 2.22 -22.23
C ARG A 266 -4.71 1.62 -22.18
N LYS A 267 -5.42 1.86 -21.10
CA LYS A 267 -6.86 1.59 -21.00
C LYS A 267 -7.56 2.84 -20.48
N GLU A 268 -8.43 3.40 -21.27
CA GLU A 268 -9.30 4.51 -20.85
C GLU A 268 -10.62 3.98 -20.36
N THR A 269 -11.16 4.61 -19.32
CA THR A 269 -12.44 4.21 -18.76
C THR A 269 -13.11 5.35 -17.99
N THR A 270 -14.42 5.46 -18.15
CA THR A 270 -15.30 6.26 -17.29
C THR A 270 -15.65 5.54 -15.99
N ARG A 271 -15.26 4.27 -15.88
CA ARG A 271 -15.43 3.44 -14.71
C ARG A 271 -14.19 2.57 -14.56
N LEU A 272 -13.35 2.92 -13.60
CA LEU A 272 -12.08 2.21 -13.39
C LEU A 272 -12.26 1.13 -12.33
N LEU A 273 -11.95 -0.08 -12.70
CA LEU A 273 -11.86 -1.22 -11.80
C LEU A 273 -10.51 -1.90 -11.97
N LEU A 274 -9.97 -2.32 -10.91
CA LEU A 274 -8.58 -2.62 -10.58
C LEU A 274 -7.82 -3.68 -11.34
N PRO A 275 -6.46 -3.66 -11.15
CA PRO A 275 -5.60 -4.68 -11.68
C PRO A 275 -5.83 -6.04 -11.03
N LYS A 276 -5.70 -7.10 -11.82
CA LYS A 276 -5.43 -8.45 -11.33
C LYS A 276 -4.17 -8.41 -10.47
N ARG A 277 -4.18 -9.05 -9.30
CA ARG A 277 -2.94 -9.43 -8.65
C ARG A 277 -2.13 -10.30 -9.62
N SER A 278 -0.94 -9.86 -9.98
CA SER A 278 0.03 -10.69 -10.68
C SER A 278 0.63 -11.70 -9.70
N GLY A 279 -0.16 -12.67 -9.29
CA GLY A 279 0.32 -13.87 -8.61
C GLY A 279 0.12 -15.04 -9.55
N SER A 280 1.02 -15.98 -9.56
CA SER A 280 1.07 -17.16 -10.42
C SER A 280 -0.10 -18.16 -10.24
N GLY A 281 -1.25 -17.71 -9.76
CA GLY A 281 -2.49 -18.47 -9.66
C GLY A 281 -3.62 -17.70 -10.34
N GLU A 282 -4.28 -18.31 -11.31
CA GLU A 282 -5.52 -17.82 -11.88
C GLU A 282 -6.56 -17.71 -10.76
N GLU A 283 -6.87 -16.47 -10.33
CA GLU A 283 -8.02 -16.24 -9.45
C GLU A 283 -9.29 -16.62 -10.21
N PRO A 284 -10.19 -17.36 -9.58
CA PRO A 284 -11.49 -17.64 -10.17
C PRO A 284 -12.19 -16.30 -10.49
N PRO A 285 -12.73 -16.10 -11.68
CA PRO A 285 -13.29 -14.81 -12.11
C PRO A 285 -14.38 -14.27 -11.19
N ASN A 286 -15.08 -15.15 -10.45
CA ASN A 286 -16.16 -14.79 -9.54
C ASN A 286 -15.69 -14.27 -8.16
N LEU A 287 -14.42 -14.41 -7.83
CA LEU A 287 -13.82 -13.99 -6.54
C LEU A 287 -12.82 -12.84 -6.71
N SER A 288 -12.70 -12.26 -7.91
CA SER A 288 -11.78 -11.15 -8.12
C SER A 288 -12.28 -9.88 -7.44
N VAL A 289 -11.34 -9.08 -6.90
CA VAL A 289 -11.64 -7.75 -6.36
C VAL A 289 -12.36 -6.87 -7.40
N ALA A 290 -11.99 -7.01 -8.68
CA ALA A 290 -12.61 -6.26 -9.76
C ALA A 290 -14.10 -6.59 -9.89
N SER A 291 -14.48 -7.87 -9.94
CA SER A 291 -15.87 -8.31 -10.04
C SER A 291 -16.69 -7.90 -8.81
N ARG A 292 -16.06 -7.89 -7.63
CA ARG A 292 -16.71 -7.44 -6.40
C ARG A 292 -16.95 -5.93 -6.40
N LEU A 293 -15.97 -5.13 -6.76
CA LEU A 293 -16.10 -3.68 -6.90
C LEU A 293 -17.15 -3.31 -7.94
N GLU A 294 -17.20 -4.05 -9.05
CA GLU A 294 -18.20 -3.88 -10.09
C GLU A 294 -19.61 -4.04 -9.53
N ARG A 295 -19.88 -5.15 -8.86
CA ARG A 295 -21.17 -5.38 -8.19
C ARG A 295 -21.52 -4.30 -7.19
N LEU A 296 -20.60 -4.00 -6.25
CA LEU A 296 -20.85 -2.99 -5.22
C LEU A 296 -21.14 -1.60 -5.81
N SER A 297 -20.52 -1.25 -6.93
CA SER A 297 -20.79 0.03 -7.59
C SER A 297 -22.08 0.01 -8.42
N GLU A 298 -22.48 -1.13 -8.97
CA GLU A 298 -23.77 -1.33 -9.67
C GLU A 298 -24.95 -1.31 -8.71
N ASP A 299 -24.79 -1.91 -7.55
CA ASP A 299 -25.80 -1.92 -6.48
C ASP A 299 -25.98 -0.55 -5.82
N GLY A 300 -25.31 0.51 -6.30
CA GLY A 300 -25.39 1.85 -5.74
C GLY A 300 -24.80 1.96 -4.33
N THR A 301 -23.89 1.06 -3.97
CA THR A 301 -23.23 1.04 -2.65
C THR A 301 -22.44 2.33 -2.44
N ALA A 302 -22.61 2.96 -1.27
CA ALA A 302 -21.92 4.20 -0.94
C ALA A 302 -20.38 4.01 -0.98
N PRO A 303 -19.60 4.97 -1.52
CA PRO A 303 -18.16 4.86 -1.67
C PRO A 303 -17.43 4.48 -0.38
N GLU A 304 -17.89 4.99 0.76
CA GLU A 304 -17.30 4.68 2.07
C GLU A 304 -17.49 3.20 2.45
N ARG A 305 -18.61 2.58 2.08
CA ARG A 305 -18.85 1.15 2.28
C ARG A 305 -17.98 0.30 1.36
N ILE A 306 -17.79 0.74 0.11
CA ILE A 306 -16.86 0.08 -0.81
C ILE A 306 -15.45 0.10 -0.22
N LEU A 307 -15.00 1.25 0.29
CA LEU A 307 -13.66 1.37 0.87
C LEU A 307 -13.45 0.45 2.08
N THR A 308 -14.50 0.18 2.85
CA THR A 308 -14.45 -0.69 4.04
C THR A 308 -14.77 -2.16 3.74
N ASP A 309 -15.01 -2.53 2.48
CA ASP A 309 -15.38 -3.89 2.11
C ASP A 309 -14.26 -4.88 2.40
N GLN A 310 -14.58 -5.91 3.17
CA GLN A 310 -13.67 -6.98 3.57
C GLN A 310 -13.76 -8.24 2.70
N GLY A 311 -14.60 -8.21 1.67
CA GLY A 311 -14.84 -9.39 0.85
C GLY A 311 -15.86 -10.36 1.46
N ALA A 312 -16.05 -11.48 0.79
CA ALA A 312 -16.97 -12.54 1.21
C ALA A 312 -16.26 -13.67 1.99
N LEU A 313 -14.93 -13.72 1.92
CA LEU A 313 -14.11 -14.77 2.53
C LEU A 313 -13.59 -14.36 3.90
N PRO A 314 -13.20 -15.31 4.75
CA PRO A 314 -12.52 -15.03 6.01
C PRO A 314 -11.26 -14.17 5.84
N LEU A 315 -10.92 -13.41 6.86
CA LEU A 315 -9.95 -12.31 6.84
C LEU A 315 -8.61 -12.60 6.13
N HIS A 316 -8.08 -13.82 6.24
CA HIS A 316 -6.76 -14.15 5.70
C HIS A 316 -6.79 -14.61 4.23
N VAL A 317 -7.96 -15.01 3.72
CA VAL A 317 -8.14 -15.42 2.31
C VAL A 317 -8.95 -14.41 1.50
N ALA A 318 -9.24 -13.26 2.07
CA ALA A 318 -10.03 -12.21 1.45
C ALA A 318 -9.27 -11.51 0.31
N SER A 319 -8.91 -12.27 -0.74
CA SER A 319 -8.31 -11.72 -1.96
C SER A 319 -9.25 -10.77 -2.71
N ASP A 320 -10.55 -10.92 -2.49
CA ASP A 320 -11.62 -10.11 -3.07
C ASP A 320 -11.98 -8.88 -2.21
N SER A 321 -11.34 -8.68 -1.04
CA SER A 321 -11.59 -7.53 -0.17
C SER A 321 -11.00 -6.24 -0.71
N VAL A 322 -11.67 -5.11 -0.51
CA VAL A 322 -11.08 -3.78 -0.73
C VAL A 322 -10.24 -3.35 0.46
N ASN A 323 -10.66 -3.70 1.68
CA ASN A 323 -9.98 -3.39 2.92
C ASN A 323 -9.55 -4.68 3.62
N GLY A 324 -8.30 -5.05 3.45
CA GLY A 324 -7.73 -6.29 3.99
C GLY A 324 -6.65 -6.06 5.06
N PRO A 325 -6.09 -7.16 5.57
CA PRO A 325 -5.03 -7.10 6.60
C PRO A 325 -3.73 -6.44 6.11
N GLU A 326 -3.55 -6.32 4.81
CA GLU A 326 -2.40 -5.67 4.18
C GLU A 326 -2.68 -4.23 3.78
N THR A 327 -3.91 -3.75 3.96
CA THR A 327 -4.29 -2.38 3.62
C THR A 327 -3.70 -1.40 4.63
N LEU A 328 -2.75 -0.59 4.19
CA LEU A 328 -1.97 0.34 4.99
C LEU A 328 -2.48 1.78 4.93
N LEU A 329 -3.12 2.12 3.82
CA LEU A 329 -3.70 3.43 3.57
C LEU A 329 -4.95 3.27 2.74
N SER A 330 -5.97 4.06 3.04
CA SER A 330 -7.22 4.13 2.29
C SER A 330 -7.64 5.58 2.11
N LEU A 331 -8.09 5.90 0.91
CA LEU A 331 -8.36 7.26 0.47
C LEU A 331 -9.60 7.29 -0.41
N LEU A 332 -10.51 8.25 -0.17
CA LEU A 332 -11.55 8.66 -1.12
C LEU A 332 -11.37 10.13 -1.44
N ILE A 333 -11.45 10.46 -2.70
CA ILE A 333 -11.40 11.82 -3.22
C ILE A 333 -12.69 12.04 -4.03
N TYR A 334 -13.48 13.01 -3.62
CA TYR A 334 -14.75 13.36 -4.23
C TYR A 334 -14.59 14.52 -5.21
N GLU A 335 -15.50 14.63 -6.17
CA GLU A 335 -15.54 15.71 -7.17
C GLU A 335 -15.46 17.10 -6.54
N ASN A 336 -16.17 17.31 -5.43
CA ASN A 336 -16.14 18.56 -4.65
C ASN A 336 -14.84 18.78 -3.86
N ARG A 337 -13.84 17.88 -4.09
CA ARG A 337 -12.51 17.88 -3.42
C ARG A 337 -12.54 17.67 -1.91
N LYS A 338 -13.61 17.11 -1.40
CA LYS A 338 -13.63 16.49 -0.09
C LYS A 338 -12.75 15.24 -0.14
N ILE A 339 -11.94 15.05 0.89
CA ILE A 339 -11.02 13.93 1.01
C ILE A 339 -11.32 13.20 2.31
N LEU A 340 -11.45 11.88 2.21
CA LEU A 340 -11.47 10.98 3.35
C LEU A 340 -10.17 10.19 3.35
N PHE A 341 -9.44 10.24 4.44
CA PHE A 341 -8.14 9.61 4.61
C PHE A 341 -8.09 8.76 5.86
N CYS A 342 -7.57 7.56 5.75
CA CYS A 342 -7.25 6.69 6.87
C CYS A 342 -5.98 5.88 6.59
N ALA A 343 -5.21 5.61 7.63
CA ALA A 343 -3.98 4.84 7.53
C ALA A 343 -3.70 4.06 8.83
N GLY A 344 -2.92 3.01 8.72
CA GLY A 344 -2.49 2.19 9.84
C GLY A 344 -2.07 0.78 9.41
N PRO A 345 -1.48 -0.01 10.29
CA PRO A 345 -0.95 -1.33 9.99
C PRO A 345 -2.04 -2.39 9.81
N GLY A 346 -2.64 -2.41 8.63
CA GLY A 346 -3.74 -3.31 8.24
C GLY A 346 -5.13 -2.74 8.51
N TYR A 347 -6.09 -3.12 7.67
CA TYR A 347 -7.48 -2.65 7.73
C TYR A 347 -7.62 -1.13 7.85
N ALA A 348 -6.84 -0.39 7.08
CA ALA A 348 -6.74 1.07 7.22
C ALA A 348 -8.09 1.78 7.19
N ALA A 349 -9.05 1.32 6.38
CA ALA A 349 -10.37 1.95 6.27
C ALA A 349 -11.25 1.78 7.52
N HIS A 350 -10.94 0.85 8.42
CA HIS A 350 -11.62 0.67 9.72
C HIS A 350 -11.01 1.51 10.85
N ARG A 351 -9.97 2.29 10.55
CA ARG A 351 -9.35 3.18 11.53
C ARG A 351 -10.01 4.55 11.52
N THR A 352 -9.60 5.40 12.44
CA THR A 352 -10.07 6.79 12.49
C THR A 352 -9.94 7.45 11.12
N GLN A 353 -11.00 8.05 10.65
CA GLN A 353 -11.05 8.71 9.35
C GLN A 353 -10.92 10.22 9.53
N ALA A 354 -9.95 10.84 8.86
CA ALA A 354 -9.87 12.28 8.72
C ALA A 354 -10.63 12.70 7.46
N ILE A 355 -11.57 13.61 7.61
CA ILE A 355 -12.32 14.19 6.50
C ILE A 355 -11.97 15.68 6.44
N PHE A 356 -11.50 16.12 5.30
CA PHE A 356 -11.11 17.51 5.07
C PHE A 356 -11.33 17.92 3.62
N SER A 357 -11.27 19.20 3.34
CA SER A 357 -11.30 19.73 1.97
C SER A 357 -9.91 20.13 1.51
N PHE A 358 -9.60 19.85 0.25
CA PHE A 358 -8.39 20.34 -0.40
C PHE A 358 -8.28 21.87 -0.27
N TRP A 359 -9.39 22.59 -0.45
CA TRP A 359 -9.40 24.05 -0.37
C TRP A 359 -9.20 24.58 1.05
N ASN A 360 -9.71 23.89 2.07
CA ASN A 360 -9.50 24.31 3.45
C ASN A 360 -8.03 24.22 3.84
N LEU A 361 -7.33 23.21 3.39
CA LEU A 361 -5.89 23.10 3.59
C LEU A 361 -5.12 24.14 2.79
N LEU A 362 -5.54 24.44 1.55
CA LEU A 362 -4.97 25.54 0.75
C LEU A 362 -5.07 26.88 1.47
N ASN A 363 -6.21 27.17 2.07
CA ASN A 363 -6.47 28.42 2.78
C ASN A 363 -5.96 28.40 4.23
N GLN A 364 -5.15 27.39 4.57
CA GLN A 364 -4.61 27.18 5.92
C GLN A 364 -5.69 26.95 7.01
N GLN A 365 -6.89 26.64 6.60
CA GLN A 365 -7.96 26.24 7.49
C GLN A 365 -7.83 24.73 7.74
N THR A 366 -7.36 24.37 8.92
CA THR A 366 -7.16 22.97 9.32
C THR A 366 -8.43 22.32 9.88
N GLU A 367 -9.60 22.88 9.60
CA GLU A 367 -10.86 22.27 10.01
C GLU A 367 -11.01 20.91 9.36
N SER A 368 -10.86 19.89 10.15
CA SER A 368 -11.12 18.52 9.77
C SER A 368 -12.22 17.94 10.65
N ARG A 369 -13.12 17.23 10.04
CA ARG A 369 -14.08 16.42 10.77
C ARG A 369 -13.47 15.04 10.98
N LEU A 370 -13.30 14.64 12.24
CA LEU A 370 -12.93 13.27 12.56
C LEU A 370 -14.19 12.42 12.65
N LEU A 371 -14.23 11.36 11.89
CA LEU A 371 -15.12 10.24 12.16
C LEU A 371 -14.29 9.22 12.93
N LEU A 372 -14.52 9.18 14.24
CA LEU A 372 -14.07 8.06 15.05
C LEU A 372 -14.92 6.86 14.58
N ARG A 373 -14.36 6.04 13.71
CA ARG A 373 -14.91 4.73 13.47
C ARG A 373 -14.37 3.76 14.49
N GLU A 374 -15.21 2.78 14.77
CA GLU A 374 -14.92 1.70 15.68
C GLU A 374 -13.52 1.13 15.43
N THR A 375 -12.85 0.91 16.53
CA THR A 375 -11.66 0.09 16.60
C THR A 375 -11.89 -1.23 15.87
N LEU A 376 -10.84 -1.77 15.28
CA LEU A 376 -10.80 -3.13 14.74
C LEU A 376 -11.61 -4.10 15.60
N SER A 377 -12.41 -4.95 14.97
CA SER A 377 -13.09 -6.06 15.65
C SER A 377 -12.08 -6.92 16.43
N GLU A 378 -12.54 -7.67 17.39
CA GLU A 378 -11.67 -8.60 18.13
C GLU A 378 -10.97 -9.56 17.18
N GLN A 379 -11.68 -10.08 16.20
CA GLN A 379 -11.20 -10.95 15.15
C GLN A 379 -10.05 -10.33 14.34
N GLU A 380 -10.22 -9.10 13.86
CA GLU A 380 -9.18 -8.37 13.13
C GLU A 380 -7.93 -8.12 13.99
N ARG A 381 -8.13 -7.77 15.27
CA ARG A 381 -7.02 -7.56 16.21
C ARG A 381 -6.21 -8.83 16.43
N LEU A 382 -6.88 -9.96 16.64
CA LEU A 382 -6.22 -11.26 16.82
C LEU A 382 -5.46 -11.68 15.56
N TYR A 383 -6.07 -11.50 14.40
CA TYR A 383 -5.41 -11.82 13.14
C TYR A 383 -4.15 -10.98 12.91
N LEU A 384 -4.19 -9.67 13.17
CA LEU A 384 -3.01 -8.81 13.06
C LEU A 384 -1.93 -9.17 14.07
N LEU A 385 -2.31 -9.57 15.30
CA LEU A 385 -1.39 -10.04 16.33
C LEU A 385 -0.69 -11.34 15.89
N TYR A 386 -1.45 -12.30 15.37
CA TYR A 386 -0.92 -13.53 14.79
C TYR A 386 0.07 -13.24 13.65
N ARG A 387 -0.32 -12.38 12.71
CA ARG A 387 0.55 -11.98 11.60
C ARG A 387 1.87 -11.39 12.10
N ARG A 388 1.83 -10.49 13.07
CA ARG A 388 3.02 -9.90 13.67
C ARG A 388 3.95 -10.92 14.32
N GLN A 389 3.40 -11.92 15.02
CA GLN A 389 4.21 -12.98 15.64
C GLN A 389 4.82 -13.93 14.60
N THR A 390 4.20 -14.07 13.43
CA THR A 390 4.64 -15.03 12.41
C THR A 390 5.48 -14.40 11.31
N GLU A 391 5.62 -13.09 11.23
CA GLU A 391 6.38 -12.38 10.19
C GLU A 391 7.83 -12.85 10.07
N ALA A 392 8.52 -13.04 11.21
CA ALA A 392 9.90 -13.53 11.23
C ALA A 392 10.04 -15.04 10.96
N SER A 393 8.94 -15.79 10.96
CA SER A 393 8.94 -17.27 10.85
C SER A 393 7.90 -17.79 9.87
N SER A 394 7.60 -17.03 8.83
CA SER A 394 6.52 -17.34 7.88
C SER A 394 6.65 -18.71 7.21
N LYS A 395 7.87 -19.25 7.07
CA LYS A 395 8.16 -20.57 6.48
C LYS A 395 8.14 -21.72 7.49
N ASP A 396 8.05 -21.45 8.80
CA ASP A 396 8.02 -22.48 9.84
C ASP A 396 6.58 -22.74 10.31
N ALA A 397 5.97 -23.78 9.77
CA ALA A 397 4.61 -24.18 10.14
C ALA A 397 4.45 -24.52 11.63
N GLY A 398 5.52 -25.00 12.30
CA GLY A 398 5.51 -25.29 13.73
C GLY A 398 5.36 -24.00 14.57
N ARG A 399 6.15 -23.00 14.27
CA ARG A 399 6.05 -21.69 14.93
C ARG A 399 4.73 -21.01 14.65
N ARG A 400 4.20 -21.16 13.41
CA ARG A 400 2.88 -20.63 13.08
C ARG A 400 1.76 -21.28 13.89
N LEU A 401 1.80 -22.60 14.08
CA LEU A 401 0.85 -23.30 14.95
C LEU A 401 0.94 -22.83 16.39
N GLN A 402 2.16 -22.68 16.94
CA GLN A 402 2.37 -22.18 18.29
C GLN A 402 1.84 -20.74 18.45
N ALA A 403 2.13 -19.85 17.51
CA ALA A 403 1.62 -18.48 17.50
C ALA A 403 0.09 -18.44 17.42
N LEU A 404 -0.51 -19.33 16.62
CA LEU A 404 -1.96 -19.42 16.47
C LEU A 404 -2.63 -19.78 17.78
N GLU A 405 -2.16 -20.80 18.48
CA GLU A 405 -2.70 -21.22 19.79
C GLU A 405 -2.47 -20.13 20.86
N SER A 406 -1.32 -19.48 20.84
CA SER A 406 -0.99 -18.38 21.77
C SER A 406 -1.90 -17.18 21.59
N VAL A 407 -2.19 -16.79 20.34
CA VAL A 407 -2.95 -15.57 20.03
C VAL A 407 -4.45 -15.79 20.16
N TYR A 408 -4.95 -16.90 19.60
CA TYR A 408 -6.39 -17.16 19.59
C TYR A 408 -6.90 -17.82 20.86
N GLY A 409 -6.07 -18.62 21.55
CA GLY A 409 -6.46 -19.35 22.76
C GLY A 409 -7.69 -20.22 22.49
N GLU A 410 -8.78 -19.99 23.22
CA GLU A 410 -10.06 -20.70 23.05
C GLU A 410 -10.97 -20.09 21.98
N ARG A 411 -10.61 -18.94 21.42
CA ARG A 411 -11.40 -18.26 20.39
C ARG A 411 -11.29 -18.97 19.06
N ARG A 412 -12.42 -19.48 18.55
CA ARG A 412 -12.48 -20.31 17.35
C ARG A 412 -13.19 -19.57 16.20
N PHE A 413 -12.64 -18.42 15.80
CA PHE A 413 -13.10 -17.72 14.62
C PHE A 413 -12.79 -18.50 13.32
N PRO A 414 -13.52 -18.30 12.23
CA PRO A 414 -13.31 -19.02 10.98
C PRO A 414 -11.86 -19.02 10.48
N GLU A 415 -11.16 -17.89 10.56
CA GLU A 415 -9.76 -17.78 10.14
C GLU A 415 -8.80 -18.64 10.97
N TYR A 416 -9.10 -18.90 12.25
CA TYR A 416 -8.31 -19.83 13.06
C TYR A 416 -8.26 -21.21 12.42
N TYR A 417 -9.41 -21.73 11.97
CA TYR A 417 -9.48 -23.04 11.34
C TYR A 417 -8.69 -23.08 10.04
N LEU A 418 -8.79 -22.04 9.23
CA LEU A 418 -8.11 -21.96 7.94
C LEU A 418 -6.59 -21.84 8.11
N LEU A 419 -6.11 -20.97 9.00
CA LEU A 419 -4.68 -20.81 9.30
C LEU A 419 -4.07 -22.10 9.87
N LYS A 420 -4.83 -22.80 10.74
CA LYS A 420 -4.40 -24.07 11.32
C LYS A 420 -4.38 -25.17 10.27
N ALA A 421 -5.38 -25.20 9.38
CA ALA A 421 -5.43 -26.16 8.27
C ALA A 421 -4.22 -26.01 7.33
N GLU A 422 -3.85 -24.80 6.95
CA GLU A 422 -2.65 -24.54 6.13
C GLU A 422 -1.37 -25.06 6.81
N ALA A 423 -1.16 -24.73 8.07
CA ALA A 423 0.02 -25.17 8.79
C ALA A 423 0.08 -26.69 8.99
N LEU A 424 -1.06 -27.35 9.24
CA LEU A 424 -1.14 -28.81 9.33
C LEU A 424 -0.87 -29.48 7.98
N LYS A 425 -1.36 -28.91 6.87
CA LYS A 425 -1.06 -29.39 5.51
C LYS A 425 0.44 -29.37 5.21
N GLU A 426 1.10 -28.25 5.50
CA GLU A 426 2.55 -28.12 5.29
C GLU A 426 3.34 -29.14 6.11
N LYS A 427 2.91 -29.41 7.34
CA LYS A 427 3.50 -30.46 8.19
C LYS A 427 3.07 -31.88 7.81
N LYS A 428 2.17 -32.04 6.83
CA LYS A 428 1.58 -33.30 6.43
C LYS A 428 0.88 -34.07 7.58
N MET A 429 0.33 -33.33 8.55
CA MET A 429 -0.40 -33.85 9.70
C MET A 429 -1.87 -34.09 9.31
N TRP A 430 -2.09 -35.08 8.47
CA TRP A 430 -3.39 -35.35 7.85
C TRP A 430 -4.48 -35.80 8.83
N PRO A 431 -4.21 -36.66 9.83
CA PRO A 431 -5.20 -37.06 10.85
C PRO A 431 -5.68 -35.85 11.68
N GLU A 432 -4.75 -34.98 12.11
CA GLU A 432 -5.06 -33.77 12.87
C GLU A 432 -5.85 -32.78 12.03
N LEU A 433 -5.54 -32.70 10.73
CA LEU A 433 -6.31 -31.88 9.80
C LEU A 433 -7.74 -32.38 9.64
N LEU A 434 -7.96 -33.69 9.57
CA LEU A 434 -9.30 -34.30 9.57
C LEU A 434 -10.08 -33.98 10.85
N SER A 435 -9.43 -34.05 12.01
CA SER A 435 -10.02 -33.69 13.30
C SER A 435 -10.42 -32.22 13.31
N LEU A 436 -9.52 -31.32 12.84
CA LEU A 436 -9.80 -29.88 12.74
C LEU A 436 -11.01 -29.58 11.85
N CYS A 437 -11.11 -30.25 10.69
CA CYS A 437 -12.25 -30.08 9.78
C CYS A 437 -13.56 -30.54 10.43
N ALA A 438 -13.53 -31.66 11.17
CA ALA A 438 -14.69 -32.15 11.89
C ALA A 438 -15.13 -31.20 13.04
N ASP A 439 -14.16 -30.57 13.73
CA ASP A 439 -14.46 -29.56 14.75
C ASP A 439 -15.14 -28.33 14.13
N ARG A 440 -14.65 -27.87 12.97
CA ARG A 440 -15.25 -26.74 12.25
C ARG A 440 -16.68 -27.04 11.76
N GLU A 441 -16.92 -28.24 11.24
CA GLU A 441 -18.26 -28.70 10.85
C GLU A 441 -19.24 -28.76 12.03
N ARG A 442 -18.77 -29.11 13.23
CA ARG A 442 -19.60 -29.09 14.44
C ARG A 442 -19.93 -27.68 14.92
N SER A 443 -19.05 -26.72 14.66
CA SER A 443 -19.23 -25.32 15.07
C SER A 443 -20.07 -24.47 14.09
N GLY A 444 -20.42 -25.03 12.91
CA GLY A 444 -21.23 -24.36 11.90
C GLY A 444 -20.94 -24.84 10.50
N GLU A 445 -21.46 -24.11 9.49
CA GLU A 445 -21.16 -24.41 8.09
C GLU A 445 -19.68 -24.10 7.78
N PRO A 446 -18.92 -25.10 7.30
CA PRO A 446 -17.49 -24.90 7.01
C PRO A 446 -17.30 -24.15 5.69
N GLU A 447 -16.25 -23.35 5.63
CA GLU A 447 -15.79 -22.67 4.43
C GLU A 447 -15.37 -23.70 3.35
N VAL A 448 -15.44 -23.29 2.07
CA VAL A 448 -15.06 -24.15 0.93
C VAL A 448 -13.60 -24.62 1.08
N GLU A 449 -12.70 -23.78 1.55
CA GLU A 449 -11.29 -24.08 1.78
C GLU A 449 -11.08 -25.16 2.84
N ILE A 450 -11.90 -25.18 3.90
CA ILE A 450 -11.88 -26.26 4.92
C ILE A 450 -12.35 -27.58 4.32
N LEU A 451 -13.39 -27.54 3.50
CA LEU A 451 -13.86 -28.74 2.80
C LEU A 451 -12.85 -29.25 1.77
N LEU A 452 -12.16 -28.33 1.05
CA LEU A 452 -11.03 -28.69 0.18
C LEU A 452 -9.89 -29.34 0.95
N ALA A 453 -9.52 -28.77 2.10
CA ALA A 453 -8.50 -29.34 2.98
C ALA A 453 -8.91 -30.74 3.49
N LYS A 454 -10.19 -30.94 3.80
CA LYS A 454 -10.75 -32.23 4.20
C LYS A 454 -10.66 -33.26 3.07
N ILE A 455 -11.05 -32.90 1.84
CA ILE A 455 -10.95 -33.78 0.66
C ILE A 455 -9.50 -34.22 0.45
N GLU A 456 -8.54 -33.28 0.51
CA GLU A 456 -7.12 -33.58 0.38
C GLU A 456 -6.62 -34.50 1.50
N ALA A 457 -6.98 -34.23 2.74
CA ALA A 457 -6.58 -35.03 3.89
C ALA A 457 -7.16 -36.44 3.83
N LEU A 458 -8.44 -36.63 3.47
CA LEU A 458 -9.06 -37.95 3.26
C LEU A 458 -8.29 -38.75 2.23
N ARG A 459 -7.95 -38.11 1.10
CA ARG A 459 -7.18 -38.79 0.06
C ARG A 459 -5.78 -39.21 0.55
N ARG A 460 -5.06 -38.28 1.24
CA ARG A 460 -3.71 -38.59 1.78
C ARG A 460 -3.71 -39.65 2.87
N CYS A 461 -4.85 -39.84 3.56
CA CYS A 461 -5.08 -40.89 4.51
C CYS A 461 -5.58 -42.23 3.86
N GLY A 462 -5.58 -42.34 2.52
CA GLY A 462 -6.05 -43.51 1.80
C GLY A 462 -7.57 -43.64 1.70
N ARG A 463 -8.34 -42.69 2.20
CA ARG A 463 -9.82 -42.68 2.24
C ARG A 463 -10.40 -42.07 0.96
N LYS A 464 -9.96 -42.56 -0.20
CA LYS A 464 -10.30 -42.00 -1.52
C LYS A 464 -11.82 -42.00 -1.78
N LYS A 465 -12.53 -43.02 -1.34
CA LYS A 465 -13.98 -43.12 -1.49
C LYS A 465 -14.67 -41.98 -0.73
N ASP A 466 -14.29 -41.78 0.53
CA ASP A 466 -14.89 -40.72 1.36
C ASP A 466 -14.62 -39.30 0.79
N ALA A 467 -13.43 -39.09 0.20
CA ALA A 467 -13.10 -37.85 -0.47
C ALA A 467 -14.01 -37.60 -1.69
N LEU A 468 -14.26 -38.63 -2.49
CA LEU A 468 -15.13 -38.56 -3.66
C LEU A 468 -16.59 -38.32 -3.26
N ASP A 469 -17.09 -39.07 -2.26
CA ASP A 469 -18.46 -38.92 -1.75
C ASP A 469 -18.68 -37.48 -1.20
N LEU A 470 -17.71 -36.93 -0.47
CA LEU A 470 -17.75 -35.54 -0.01
C LEU A 470 -17.83 -34.57 -1.19
N PHE A 471 -16.98 -34.76 -2.20
CA PHE A 471 -16.98 -33.88 -3.37
C PHE A 471 -18.29 -33.98 -4.16
N GLN A 472 -18.86 -35.14 -4.34
CA GLN A 472 -20.18 -35.33 -4.99
C GLN A 472 -21.27 -34.56 -4.25
N LYS A 473 -21.24 -34.56 -2.90
CA LYS A 473 -22.21 -33.85 -2.06
C LYS A 473 -22.15 -32.34 -2.18
N VAL A 474 -20.95 -31.76 -2.33
CA VAL A 474 -20.76 -30.31 -2.27
C VAL A 474 -20.44 -29.68 -3.64
N GLY A 475 -19.87 -30.42 -4.57
CA GLY A 475 -19.35 -29.92 -5.84
C GLY A 475 -20.41 -29.43 -6.83
N SER A 476 -21.70 -29.74 -6.61
CA SER A 476 -22.82 -29.20 -7.41
C SER A 476 -23.20 -27.78 -7.03
N ARG A 477 -22.78 -27.30 -5.85
CA ARG A 477 -23.11 -25.95 -5.37
C ARG A 477 -22.37 -24.88 -6.21
N PRO A 478 -23.00 -23.71 -6.47
CA PRO A 478 -22.40 -22.65 -7.29
C PRO A 478 -21.02 -22.18 -6.81
N GLU A 479 -20.82 -22.07 -5.49
CA GLU A 479 -19.56 -21.64 -4.88
C GLU A 479 -18.37 -22.58 -5.15
N TRP A 480 -18.66 -23.83 -5.56
CA TRP A 480 -17.63 -24.81 -5.91
C TRP A 480 -17.17 -24.74 -7.37
N ALA A 481 -17.86 -23.99 -8.22
CA ALA A 481 -17.52 -23.91 -9.63
C ALA A 481 -16.04 -23.55 -9.88
N PRO A 482 -15.43 -22.60 -9.15
CA PRO A 482 -14.03 -22.24 -9.32
C PRO A 482 -13.03 -23.31 -8.87
N TYR A 483 -13.45 -24.23 -8.03
CA TYR A 483 -12.56 -25.21 -7.39
C TYR A 483 -12.63 -26.61 -8.02
N ARG A 484 -13.55 -26.86 -8.96
CA ARG A 484 -13.78 -28.18 -9.55
C ARG A 484 -12.53 -28.80 -10.17
N GLU A 485 -11.79 -28.04 -10.97
CA GLU A 485 -10.55 -28.54 -11.59
C GLU A 485 -9.49 -28.88 -10.54
N ARG A 486 -9.34 -28.03 -9.52
CA ARG A 486 -8.42 -28.27 -8.41
C ARG A 486 -8.76 -29.56 -7.67
N VAL A 487 -10.03 -29.81 -7.37
CA VAL A 487 -10.49 -31.03 -6.71
C VAL A 487 -10.26 -32.26 -7.60
N GLN A 488 -10.58 -32.18 -8.89
CA GLN A 488 -10.30 -33.26 -9.82
C GLN A 488 -8.81 -33.62 -9.84
N ARG A 489 -7.93 -32.62 -9.86
CA ARG A 489 -6.48 -32.83 -9.76
C ARG A 489 -6.11 -33.51 -8.44
N ILE A 490 -6.62 -33.05 -7.30
CA ILE A 490 -6.41 -33.70 -6.00
C ILE A 490 -6.85 -35.16 -6.03
N LEU A 491 -7.98 -35.47 -6.60
CA LEU A 491 -8.53 -36.84 -6.65
C LEU A 491 -7.80 -37.77 -7.63
N THR A 492 -7.17 -37.25 -8.68
CA THR A 492 -6.50 -37.99 -9.74
C THR A 492 -4.99 -38.15 -9.53
N GLU A 493 -4.33 -37.28 -8.77
CA GLU A 493 -2.91 -37.45 -8.42
C GLU A 493 -2.66 -38.83 -7.77
N LYS A 494 -1.61 -39.53 -8.17
CA LYS A 494 -1.25 -40.88 -7.65
C LYS A 494 -0.64 -40.81 -6.24
#